data_a1d85a3daab92d27fcc4d8d5ba991dda
#
_entry.id   a1d85a3daab92d27fcc4d8d5ba991dda
#
_cell.length_a   1.000
_cell.length_b   1.000
_cell.length_c   1.000
_cell.angle_alpha   90.00
_cell.angle_beta   90.00
_cell.angle_gamma   90.00
#
_symmetry.space_group_name_H-M   'P 1'
#
loop_
_entity.id
_entity.type
_entity.pdbx_description
1 polymer ?
#
loop_
_entity_poly.entity_id
_entity_poly.type
_entity_poly.pdbx_seq_one_letter_code
_entity_poly.pdbx_strand_id
1 'polypeptide(L)'
;MADRGRQGLSHFDEAGKAGMVDISAKQASRRTATASAFVELAAKVLKALPENPKGDPLEVARFAGIQAAKRTSELIPMCHPLALTHVDVTAEIVRGGVRITATATTVGPTGVEMEALTAASVAALTVYDMTKALDKSIVIREVRLEAKSGGKSGDYRRAR
;
A
#
# COMPACT_ATOMS: atom_id res chain seq x y z
N MET A 1 -9.48 28.28 -29.82
CA MET A 1 -9.93 27.08 -29.08
C MET A 1 -9.02 26.96 -27.87
N ALA A 2 -9.57 27.18 -26.67
CA ALA A 2 -8.79 27.26 -25.46
C ALA A 2 -8.25 25.87 -25.09
N ASP A 3 -6.94 25.83 -24.86
CA ASP A 3 -6.18 24.73 -24.23
C ASP A 3 -6.83 24.39 -22.89
N ARG A 4 -7.65 23.35 -22.85
CA ARG A 4 -8.09 22.75 -21.60
C ARG A 4 -6.94 21.88 -21.10
N GLY A 5 -6.08 22.51 -20.30
CA GLY A 5 -4.88 21.96 -19.71
C GLY A 5 -4.99 20.49 -19.34
N ARG A 6 -4.05 19.71 -19.80
CA ARG A 6 -3.65 18.42 -19.23
C ARG A 6 -3.05 18.65 -17.84
N GLN A 7 -3.87 19.18 -16.92
CA GLN A 7 -3.51 19.26 -15.51
C GLN A 7 -3.55 17.86 -14.93
N GLY A 8 -2.38 17.30 -14.60
CA GLY A 8 -2.31 16.27 -13.58
C GLY A 8 -1.61 14.94 -13.87
N LEU A 9 -1.12 14.66 -15.06
CA LEU A 9 -0.38 13.41 -15.32
C LEU A 9 1.13 13.69 -15.35
N SER A 10 1.75 13.69 -14.17
CA SER A 10 3.17 14.01 -14.00
C SER A 10 4.15 13.01 -14.65
N HIS A 11 3.65 11.86 -15.12
CA HIS A 11 4.44 10.81 -15.74
C HIS A 11 4.44 10.82 -17.27
N PHE A 12 3.87 11.85 -17.90
CA PHE A 12 3.85 11.99 -19.35
C PHE A 12 4.42 13.34 -19.77
N ASP A 13 5.30 13.34 -20.77
CA ASP A 13 5.80 14.57 -21.41
C ASP A 13 4.76 15.18 -22.36
N GLU A 14 5.10 16.33 -22.97
CA GLU A 14 4.21 17.02 -23.90
C GLU A 14 3.90 16.19 -25.16
N ALA A 15 4.80 15.28 -25.53
CA ALA A 15 4.62 14.33 -26.65
C ALA A 15 3.79 13.10 -26.26
N GLY A 16 3.38 12.97 -24.99
CA GLY A 16 2.62 11.83 -24.48
C GLY A 16 3.47 10.59 -24.18
N LYS A 17 4.78 10.72 -24.11
CA LYS A 17 5.71 9.66 -23.74
C LYS A 17 5.77 9.53 -22.22
N ALA A 18 5.61 8.29 -21.73
CA ALA A 18 5.73 8.00 -20.30
C ALA A 18 7.18 8.07 -19.83
N GLY A 19 7.38 8.64 -18.64
CA GLY A 19 8.69 8.75 -18.01
C GLY A 19 8.58 8.92 -16.50
N MET A 20 9.64 8.55 -15.80
CA MET A 20 9.73 8.79 -14.37
C MET A 20 9.99 10.29 -14.14
N VAL A 21 9.30 10.87 -13.15
CA VAL A 21 9.42 12.29 -12.81
C VAL A 21 10.83 12.59 -12.29
N ASP A 22 11.51 13.63 -12.85
CA ASP A 22 12.76 14.10 -12.27
C ASP A 22 12.52 14.77 -10.92
N ILE A 23 13.18 14.27 -9.91
CA ILE A 23 13.09 14.73 -8.52
C ILE A 23 14.41 15.38 -8.04
N SER A 24 15.41 15.54 -8.90
CA SER A 24 16.76 16.02 -8.51
C SER A 24 16.72 17.38 -7.85
N ALA A 25 15.85 18.28 -8.28
CA ALA A 25 15.71 19.63 -7.72
C ALA A 25 14.79 19.72 -6.49
N LYS A 26 14.18 18.61 -6.06
CA LYS A 26 13.25 18.62 -4.92
C LYS A 26 13.99 18.46 -3.61
N GLN A 27 13.69 19.34 -2.66
CA GLN A 27 14.22 19.21 -1.31
C GLN A 27 13.67 17.98 -0.59
N ALA A 28 14.53 17.30 0.14
CA ALA A 28 14.13 16.21 1.01
C ALA A 28 13.28 16.72 2.17
N SER A 29 12.19 16.04 2.47
CA SER A 29 11.35 16.30 3.64
C SER A 29 10.83 14.99 4.21
N ARG A 30 10.44 14.99 5.48
CA ARG A 30 9.77 13.82 6.07
C ARG A 30 8.41 13.64 5.43
N ARG A 31 8.13 12.41 5.00
CA ARG A 31 6.88 12.04 4.36
C ARG A 31 6.36 10.75 4.95
N THR A 32 5.08 10.71 5.23
CA THR A 32 4.41 9.52 5.76
C THR A 32 3.15 9.27 4.97
N ALA A 33 2.83 8.01 4.71
CA ALA A 33 1.58 7.59 4.12
C ALA A 33 1.03 6.37 4.85
N THR A 34 -0.29 6.32 4.99
CA THR A 34 -1.02 5.17 5.56
C THR A 34 -2.05 4.69 4.55
N ALA A 35 -2.03 3.40 4.27
CA ALA A 35 -3.00 2.70 3.44
C ALA A 35 -3.70 1.60 4.22
N SER A 36 -4.86 1.20 3.77
CA SER A 36 -5.59 0.07 4.33
C SER A 36 -6.05 -0.90 3.25
N ALA A 37 -6.31 -2.15 3.67
CA ALA A 37 -7.01 -3.16 2.90
C ALA A 37 -7.94 -3.95 3.81
N PHE A 38 -8.97 -4.56 3.24
CA PHE A 38 -9.87 -5.46 3.96
C PHE A 38 -9.95 -6.79 3.22
N VAL A 39 -9.73 -7.88 3.94
CA VAL A 39 -9.90 -9.25 3.42
C VAL A 39 -11.16 -9.82 4.06
N GLU A 40 -12.20 -9.98 3.26
CA GLU A 40 -13.48 -10.56 3.68
C GLU A 40 -13.31 -12.07 3.86
N LEU A 41 -13.58 -12.57 5.06
CA LEU A 41 -13.44 -13.97 5.44
C LEU A 41 -14.72 -14.48 6.10
N ALA A 42 -15.16 -15.66 5.70
CA ALA A 42 -16.24 -16.34 6.38
C ALA A 42 -15.89 -16.67 7.84
N ALA A 43 -16.89 -16.70 8.72
CA ALA A 43 -16.69 -16.97 10.16
C ALA A 43 -15.94 -18.29 10.43
N LYS A 44 -16.16 -19.32 9.60
CA LYS A 44 -15.43 -20.60 9.70
C LYS A 44 -13.93 -20.44 9.49
N VAL A 45 -13.52 -19.55 8.55
CA VAL A 45 -12.10 -19.28 8.25
C VAL A 45 -11.48 -18.49 9.39
N LEU A 46 -12.16 -17.46 9.88
CA LEU A 46 -11.70 -16.68 11.04
C LEU A 46 -11.43 -17.53 12.26
N LYS A 47 -12.29 -18.51 12.55
CA LYS A 47 -12.11 -19.45 13.67
C LYS A 47 -10.91 -20.38 13.49
N ALA A 48 -10.54 -20.69 12.26
CA ALA A 48 -9.45 -21.59 11.95
C ALA A 48 -8.07 -20.90 11.85
N LEU A 49 -8.01 -19.56 11.86
CA LEU A 49 -6.73 -18.81 11.72
C LEU A 49 -5.68 -19.23 12.78
N PRO A 50 -6.00 -19.37 14.08
CA PRO A 50 -5.00 -19.72 15.09
C PRO A 50 -4.39 -21.11 14.92
N GLU A 51 -5.10 -22.02 14.25
CA GLU A 51 -4.68 -23.42 14.05
C GLU A 51 -4.21 -23.67 12.60
N ASN A 52 -3.82 -22.62 11.88
CA ASN A 52 -3.39 -22.74 10.50
C ASN A 52 -2.07 -23.52 10.40
N PRO A 53 -2.01 -24.64 9.64
CA PRO A 53 -0.81 -25.49 9.56
C PRO A 53 0.36 -24.81 8.88
N LYS A 54 0.14 -23.70 8.18
CA LYS A 54 1.19 -22.88 7.54
C LYS A 54 1.80 -21.82 8.47
N GLY A 55 1.42 -21.79 9.74
CA GLY A 55 1.80 -20.78 10.72
C GLY A 55 0.75 -19.67 10.87
N ASP A 56 1.08 -18.62 11.62
CA ASP A 56 0.18 -17.48 11.84
C ASP A 56 -0.01 -16.65 10.58
N PRO A 57 -1.20 -16.66 9.93
CA PRO A 57 -1.44 -15.92 8.70
C PRO A 57 -1.30 -14.41 8.85
N LEU A 58 -1.56 -13.88 10.04
CA LEU A 58 -1.51 -12.42 10.26
C LEU A 58 -0.07 -11.95 10.39
N GLU A 59 0.78 -12.71 11.11
CA GLU A 59 2.20 -12.39 11.20
C GLU A 59 2.91 -12.56 9.85
N VAL A 60 2.62 -13.63 9.10
CA VAL A 60 3.19 -13.81 7.76
C VAL A 60 2.77 -12.66 6.83
N ALA A 61 1.50 -12.23 6.89
CA ALA A 61 1.00 -11.09 6.13
C ALA A 61 1.72 -9.78 6.51
N ARG A 62 1.96 -9.57 7.79
CA ARG A 62 2.70 -8.40 8.29
C ARG A 62 4.11 -8.33 7.70
N PHE A 63 4.88 -9.42 7.78
CA PHE A 63 6.23 -9.50 7.20
C PHE A 63 6.21 -9.32 5.68
N ALA A 64 5.27 -9.94 5.00
CA ALA A 64 5.12 -9.82 3.54
C ALA A 64 4.83 -8.37 3.12
N GLY A 65 3.97 -7.66 3.83
CA GLY A 65 3.68 -6.26 3.60
C GLY A 65 4.91 -5.36 3.80
N ILE A 66 5.66 -5.57 4.89
CA ILE A 66 6.91 -4.82 5.13
C ILE A 66 7.92 -5.06 3.99
N GLN A 67 8.06 -6.30 3.57
CA GLN A 67 8.97 -6.66 2.47
C GLN A 67 8.52 -6.03 1.14
N ALA A 68 7.22 -6.00 0.88
CA ALA A 68 6.63 -5.43 -0.33
C ALA A 68 6.86 -3.90 -0.41
N ALA A 69 6.69 -3.18 0.71
CA ALA A 69 7.01 -1.75 0.76
C ALA A 69 8.44 -1.46 0.28
N LYS A 70 9.40 -2.28 0.71
CA LYS A 70 10.83 -2.13 0.33
C LYS A 70 11.11 -2.43 -1.14
N ARG A 71 10.20 -3.09 -1.84
CA ARG A 71 10.32 -3.49 -3.24
C ARG A 71 9.34 -2.77 -4.17
N THR A 72 8.72 -1.70 -3.72
CA THR A 72 7.70 -0.99 -4.50
C THR A 72 8.23 -0.56 -5.87
N SER A 73 9.44 -0.03 -5.96
CA SER A 73 10.04 0.39 -7.24
C SER A 73 10.33 -0.76 -8.21
N GLU A 74 10.45 -1.99 -7.72
CA GLU A 74 10.61 -3.18 -8.56
C GLU A 74 9.26 -3.64 -9.15
N LEU A 75 8.14 -3.29 -8.50
CA LEU A 75 6.78 -3.71 -8.87
C LEU A 75 6.02 -2.64 -9.66
N ILE A 76 6.25 -1.38 -9.35
CA ILE A 76 5.53 -0.24 -9.93
C ILE A 76 6.50 0.57 -10.80
N PRO A 77 6.35 0.52 -12.15
CA PRO A 77 7.38 0.98 -13.08
C PRO A 77 7.85 2.42 -12.92
N MET A 78 6.96 3.34 -12.51
CA MET A 78 7.28 4.77 -12.41
C MET A 78 7.61 5.22 -10.98
N CYS A 79 7.73 4.28 -10.03
CA CYS A 79 8.14 4.60 -8.66
C CYS A 79 9.67 4.69 -8.54
N HIS A 80 10.14 5.72 -7.85
CA HIS A 80 11.54 5.84 -7.49
C HIS A 80 11.92 4.83 -6.40
N PRO A 81 13.14 4.27 -6.41
CA PRO A 81 13.65 3.54 -5.28
C PRO A 81 13.84 4.50 -4.10
N LEU A 82 13.25 4.19 -2.95
CA LEU A 82 13.28 5.05 -1.77
C LEU A 82 13.94 4.36 -0.58
N ALA A 83 14.76 5.12 0.16
CA ALA A 83 15.25 4.71 1.46
C ALA A 83 14.13 4.93 2.50
N LEU A 84 13.40 3.86 2.83
CA LEU A 84 12.36 3.93 3.86
C LEU A 84 13.01 3.96 5.25
N THR A 85 12.57 4.93 6.06
CA THR A 85 13.04 5.07 7.46
C THR A 85 12.17 4.30 8.43
N HIS A 86 10.92 4.00 8.05
CA HIS A 86 9.99 3.21 8.85
C HIS A 86 8.94 2.57 7.97
N VAL A 87 8.60 1.32 8.27
CA VAL A 87 7.44 0.61 7.72
C VAL A 87 6.80 -0.15 8.85
N ASP A 88 5.50 0.06 9.05
CA ASP A 88 4.69 -0.74 9.97
C ASP A 88 3.48 -1.31 9.21
N VAL A 89 3.15 -2.56 9.53
CA VAL A 89 1.97 -3.25 8.97
C VAL A 89 1.27 -3.95 10.10
N THR A 90 -0.01 -3.71 10.27
CA THR A 90 -0.88 -4.44 11.19
C THR A 90 -1.90 -5.24 10.41
N ALA A 91 -2.25 -6.42 10.95
CA ALA A 91 -3.32 -7.26 10.44
C ALA A 91 -4.18 -7.69 11.64
N GLU A 92 -5.44 -7.27 11.64
CA GLU A 92 -6.34 -7.44 12.79
C GLU A 92 -7.63 -8.13 12.38
N ILE A 93 -8.06 -9.12 13.16
CA ILE A 93 -9.37 -9.74 12.99
C ILE A 93 -10.42 -8.73 13.41
N VAL A 94 -11.33 -8.44 12.50
CA VAL A 94 -12.50 -7.60 12.75
C VAL A 94 -13.77 -8.32 12.28
N ARG A 95 -14.94 -7.72 12.50
CA ARG A 95 -16.19 -8.32 12.04
C ARG A 95 -16.16 -8.55 10.52
N GLY A 96 -16.28 -9.80 10.12
CA GLY A 96 -16.38 -10.21 8.71
C GLY A 96 -15.04 -10.36 7.97
N GLY A 97 -13.89 -10.26 8.65
CA GLY A 97 -12.62 -10.43 7.96
C GLY A 97 -11.39 -9.98 8.73
N VAL A 98 -10.36 -9.66 7.96
CA VAL A 98 -9.09 -9.10 8.46
C VAL A 98 -8.92 -7.71 7.89
N ARG A 99 -8.70 -6.72 8.75
CA ARG A 99 -8.29 -5.38 8.39
C ARG A 99 -6.78 -5.28 8.40
N ILE A 100 -6.24 -4.74 7.35
CA ILE A 100 -4.82 -4.45 7.21
C ILE A 100 -4.63 -2.94 7.21
N THR A 101 -3.65 -2.47 7.95
CA THR A 101 -3.20 -1.08 7.92
C THR A 101 -1.69 -1.07 7.71
N ALA A 102 -1.21 -0.33 6.72
CA ALA A 102 0.21 -0.21 6.40
C ALA A 102 0.62 1.27 6.42
N THR A 103 1.69 1.58 7.13
CA THR A 103 2.27 2.93 7.20
C THR A 103 3.72 2.87 6.73
N ALA A 104 4.08 3.76 5.80
CA ALA A 104 5.45 3.94 5.33
C ALA A 104 5.92 5.36 5.60
N THR A 105 7.20 5.53 5.95
CA THR A 105 7.83 6.82 6.18
C THR A 105 9.21 6.87 5.50
N THR A 106 9.52 8.02 4.92
CA THR A 106 10.85 8.34 4.38
C THR A 106 11.23 9.78 4.71
N VAL A 107 12.50 10.10 4.59
CA VAL A 107 13.01 11.47 4.43
C VAL A 107 13.57 11.56 3.02
N GLY A 108 12.81 12.17 2.11
CA GLY A 108 13.14 12.13 0.69
C GLY A 108 12.39 13.15 -0.16
N PRO A 109 12.73 13.22 -1.45
CA PRO A 109 12.17 14.20 -2.38
C PRO A 109 10.78 13.83 -2.92
N THR A 110 10.29 12.60 -2.70
CA THR A 110 8.98 12.15 -3.19
C THR A 110 8.16 11.45 -2.10
N GLY A 111 6.86 11.26 -2.34
CA GLY A 111 5.93 10.64 -1.42
C GLY A 111 6.13 9.13 -1.29
N VAL A 112 5.49 8.52 -0.29
CA VAL A 112 5.53 7.09 0.02
C VAL A 112 4.14 6.44 -0.03
N GLU A 113 3.23 7.03 -0.77
CA GLU A 113 1.87 6.51 -0.92
C GLU A 113 1.87 5.11 -1.54
N MET A 114 2.71 4.91 -2.57
CA MET A 114 2.77 3.62 -3.26
C MET A 114 3.39 2.53 -2.39
N GLU A 115 4.36 2.86 -1.55
CA GLU A 115 4.95 1.94 -0.58
C GLU A 115 3.90 1.45 0.43
N ALA A 116 3.08 2.35 0.96
CA ALA A 116 1.99 1.98 1.86
C ALA A 116 0.90 1.14 1.17
N LEU A 117 0.49 1.52 -0.06
CA LEU A 117 -0.50 0.78 -0.85
C LEU A 117 0.01 -0.60 -1.24
N THR A 118 1.27 -0.72 -1.68
CA THR A 118 1.88 -2.00 -2.04
C THR A 118 1.97 -2.92 -0.80
N ALA A 119 2.37 -2.37 0.35
CA ALA A 119 2.40 -3.11 1.61
C ALA A 119 1.02 -3.67 1.97
N ALA A 120 -0.02 -2.84 1.96
CA ALA A 120 -1.39 -3.25 2.28
C ALA A 120 -1.90 -4.31 1.30
N SER A 121 -1.61 -4.16 0.00
CA SER A 121 -2.03 -5.09 -1.06
C SER A 121 -1.38 -6.47 -0.89
N VAL A 122 -0.07 -6.51 -0.69
CA VAL A 122 0.67 -7.78 -0.57
C VAL A 122 0.34 -8.47 0.76
N ALA A 123 0.15 -7.73 1.84
CA ALA A 123 -0.34 -8.30 3.10
C ALA A 123 -1.73 -8.94 2.93
N ALA A 124 -2.65 -8.29 2.21
CA ALA A 124 -3.97 -8.84 1.90
C ALA A 124 -3.90 -10.11 1.03
N LEU A 125 -3.05 -10.10 -0.01
CA LEU A 125 -2.78 -11.29 -0.84
C LEU A 125 -2.19 -12.44 -0.01
N THR A 126 -1.36 -12.13 0.98
CA THR A 126 -0.77 -13.13 1.87
C THR A 126 -1.82 -13.77 2.78
N VAL A 127 -2.74 -12.99 3.35
CA VAL A 127 -3.89 -13.54 4.09
C VAL A 127 -4.69 -14.47 3.19
N TYR A 128 -4.98 -14.05 1.94
CA TYR A 128 -5.67 -14.90 0.96
C TYR A 128 -4.91 -16.21 0.72
N ASP A 129 -3.60 -16.15 0.43
CA ASP A 129 -2.79 -17.35 0.14
C ASP A 129 -2.76 -18.33 1.32
N MET A 130 -2.62 -17.80 2.54
CA MET A 130 -2.56 -18.60 3.75
C MET A 130 -3.88 -19.28 4.10
N THR A 131 -5.00 -18.76 3.61
CA THR A 131 -6.35 -19.22 3.99
C THR A 131 -7.16 -19.83 2.84
N LYS A 132 -6.74 -19.68 1.58
CA LYS A 132 -7.48 -20.15 0.39
C LYS A 132 -7.79 -21.66 0.36
N ALA A 133 -7.05 -22.47 1.12
CA ALA A 133 -7.33 -23.92 1.25
C ALA A 133 -8.65 -24.18 2.02
N LEU A 134 -9.05 -23.25 2.91
CA LEU A 134 -10.27 -23.33 3.71
C LEU A 134 -11.48 -22.78 2.95
N ASP A 135 -11.26 -21.75 2.14
CA ASP A 135 -12.31 -21.10 1.36
C ASP A 135 -11.69 -20.34 0.18
N LYS A 136 -12.17 -20.57 -1.03
CA LYS A 136 -11.71 -19.85 -2.24
C LYS A 136 -12.57 -18.62 -2.56
N SER A 137 -13.67 -18.42 -1.83
CA SER A 137 -14.60 -17.29 -2.05
C SER A 137 -14.14 -16.00 -1.34
N ILE A 138 -12.95 -16.00 -0.75
CA ILE A 138 -12.33 -14.85 -0.10
C ILE A 138 -12.22 -13.67 -1.06
N VAL A 139 -12.59 -12.48 -0.62
CA VAL A 139 -12.52 -11.25 -1.41
C VAL A 139 -11.62 -10.24 -0.73
N ILE A 140 -10.65 -9.72 -1.48
CA ILE A 140 -9.88 -8.55 -1.05
C ILE A 140 -10.63 -7.29 -1.49
N ARG A 141 -10.95 -6.43 -0.54
CA ARG A 141 -11.71 -5.20 -0.73
C ARG A 141 -10.92 -3.97 -0.29
N GLU A 142 -11.27 -2.84 -0.87
CA GLU A 142 -10.98 -1.51 -0.34
C GLU A 142 -9.49 -1.18 -0.14
N VAL A 143 -8.60 -1.69 -0.99
CA VAL A 143 -7.22 -1.21 -0.97
C VAL A 143 -7.22 0.29 -1.28
N ARG A 144 -6.85 1.12 -0.30
CA ARG A 144 -6.98 2.57 -0.43
C ARG A 144 -5.98 3.33 0.44
N LEU A 145 -5.67 4.54 -0.01
CA LEU A 145 -4.92 5.51 0.77
C LEU A 145 -5.85 6.12 1.84
N GLU A 146 -5.43 6.07 3.10
CA GLU A 146 -6.16 6.66 4.22
C GLU A 146 -5.66 8.05 4.56
N ALA A 147 -4.35 8.24 4.58
CA ALA A 147 -3.74 9.51 4.89
C ALA A 147 -2.35 9.61 4.28
N LYS A 148 -1.91 10.83 4.04
CA LYS A 148 -0.51 11.16 3.79
C LYS A 148 -0.16 12.51 4.40
N SER A 149 1.11 12.71 4.71
CA SER A 149 1.62 13.98 5.19
C SER A 149 2.98 14.30 4.60
N GLY A 150 3.28 15.59 4.54
CA GLY A 150 4.53 16.14 4.03
C GLY A 150 4.57 16.33 2.52
N GLY A 151 5.53 17.16 2.10
CA GLY A 151 5.75 17.51 0.70
C GLY A 151 4.88 18.67 0.20
N LYS A 152 5.12 19.06 -1.06
CA LYS A 152 4.50 20.25 -1.68
C LYS A 152 2.98 20.14 -1.84
N SER A 153 2.45 18.92 -2.02
CA SER A 153 1.00 18.69 -2.21
C SER A 153 0.19 18.68 -0.90
N GLY A 154 0.87 18.93 0.25
CA GLY A 154 0.21 19.03 1.55
C GLY A 154 -0.30 17.69 2.08
N ASP A 155 -1.06 17.79 3.16
CA ASP A 155 -1.62 16.66 3.86
C ASP A 155 -2.95 16.22 3.24
N TYR A 156 -3.18 14.92 3.24
CA TYR A 156 -4.43 14.31 2.82
C TYR A 156 -4.93 13.37 3.91
N ARG A 157 -6.21 13.41 4.17
CA ARG A 157 -6.91 12.44 5.02
C ARG A 157 -8.25 12.08 4.37
N ARG A 158 -8.50 10.78 4.22
CA ARG A 158 -9.76 10.30 3.69
C ARG A 158 -10.91 10.66 4.65
N ALA A 159 -11.97 11.23 4.12
CA ALA A 159 -13.23 11.38 4.86
C ALA A 159 -13.83 9.99 5.17
N ARG A 160 -14.43 9.86 6.34
CA ARG A 160 -15.13 8.63 6.77
C ARG A 160 -16.49 8.53 6.10
#